data_7476ec9f89b6df43601fbee79119161d
#
_entry.id   7476ec9f89b6df43601fbee79119161d
#
_cell.length_a   1.000
_cell.length_b   1.000
_cell.length_c   1.000
_cell.angle_alpha   90.00
_cell.angle_beta   90.00
_cell.angle_gamma   90.00
#
_symmetry.space_group_name_H-M   'P 1'
#
loop_
_entity.id
_entity.type
_entity.pdbx_description
1 polymer ?
#
loop_
_entity_poly.entity_id
_entity_poly.type
_entity_poly.pdbx_seq_one_letter_code
_entity_poly.pdbx_strand_id
1 'polypeptide(L)'
;MKGIIINGGPNNIIDGQEIDVVSELYTAGYPILAFEHRLAQVDNRTYPANEDELKDILSEFVFNECHAEKNWNMKNFINDQVEIIRNQVGDKKVLLALSGGVDSSVVAALLVKAIGKQLYCVHVNHGLMRKGESEDVVEVFQNQLDANLVYVDATERFLTKLENIADPEQKRKIIGAEFIRVFEEEARKLDGIEFLAQGTIYPDIIESGTKTAKMVKSHHNVGGLPEDLQFELVEPLFQLFKDEVRACGVELGLPYEMVYRQPFPGPGLGVRCLGAITRDRLEAVRESDAILRDEFAKAGLDKKVWQYFTVVPDFKSVGVKNNARSYDYPVIIRAVNTVDAMTATIEQIDWPILMKITDRILAEVPHVNRVCYDMSPKPCATIEWE
;
A
#
# COMPACT_ATOMS: atom_id res chain seq x y z
N MET A 1 14.34 -3.27 -25.80
CA MET A 1 13.00 -3.00 -26.36
C MET A 1 12.78 -3.95 -27.52
N LYS A 2 11.58 -4.55 -27.68
CA LYS A 2 11.27 -5.48 -28.79
C LYS A 2 10.10 -5.01 -29.67
N GLY A 3 9.30 -4.07 -29.18
CA GLY A 3 8.20 -3.47 -29.91
C GLY A 3 7.63 -2.25 -29.18
N ILE A 4 6.77 -1.52 -29.84
CA ILE A 4 6.14 -0.30 -29.34
C ILE A 4 4.62 -0.41 -29.54
N ILE A 5 3.85 -0.10 -28.51
CA ILE A 5 2.39 0.01 -28.61
C ILE A 5 2.03 1.49 -28.39
N ILE A 6 1.35 2.07 -29.38
CA ILE A 6 0.85 3.45 -29.32
C ILE A 6 -0.66 3.38 -29.05
N ASN A 7 -1.06 3.92 -27.92
CA ASN A 7 -2.44 3.95 -27.50
C ASN A 7 -3.02 5.35 -27.70
N GLY A 8 -4.05 5.50 -28.54
CA GLY A 8 -4.81 6.72 -28.69
C GLY A 8 -5.83 6.90 -27.56
N GLY A 9 -6.52 8.02 -27.57
CA GLY A 9 -7.60 8.30 -26.63
C GLY A 9 -7.73 9.78 -26.27
N PRO A 10 -8.70 10.16 -25.43
CA PRO A 10 -9.00 11.55 -25.11
C PRO A 10 -7.85 12.28 -24.39
N ASN A 11 -6.93 11.54 -23.79
CA ASN A 11 -5.78 12.12 -23.09
C ASN A 11 -4.65 12.55 -24.04
N ASN A 12 -4.74 12.21 -25.32
CA ASN A 12 -3.79 12.66 -26.35
C ASN A 12 -4.18 14.01 -26.96
N ILE A 13 -5.16 14.70 -26.40
CA ILE A 13 -5.63 16.00 -26.85
C ILE A 13 -5.19 17.05 -25.85
N ILE A 14 -4.31 17.98 -26.29
CA ILE A 14 -3.93 19.17 -25.53
C ILE A 14 -4.45 20.40 -26.27
N ASP A 15 -5.17 21.29 -25.58
CA ASP A 15 -5.77 22.51 -26.14
C ASP A 15 -6.65 22.25 -27.40
N GLY A 16 -7.34 21.08 -27.43
CA GLY A 16 -8.19 20.71 -28.55
C GLY A 16 -7.46 20.16 -29.77
N GLN A 17 -6.13 19.99 -29.70
CA GLN A 17 -5.31 19.38 -30.74
C GLN A 17 -4.79 18.01 -30.29
N GLU A 18 -4.91 17.02 -31.15
CA GLU A 18 -4.33 15.68 -30.95
C GLU A 18 -2.82 15.76 -31.09
N ILE A 19 -2.11 15.15 -30.16
CA ILE A 19 -0.63 15.14 -30.12
C ILE A 19 -0.15 13.80 -30.63
N ASP A 20 0.74 13.81 -31.63
CA ASP A 20 1.46 12.63 -32.08
C ASP A 20 2.63 12.30 -31.15
N VAL A 21 3.08 11.06 -31.21
CA VAL A 21 4.33 10.64 -30.58
C VAL A 21 5.52 11.25 -31.32
N VAL A 22 6.67 11.32 -30.67
CA VAL A 22 7.88 11.85 -31.32
C VAL A 22 8.25 11.00 -32.55
N SER A 23 8.60 11.66 -33.63
CA SER A 23 8.83 11.03 -34.96
C SER A 23 9.92 9.96 -34.94
N GLU A 24 10.87 10.06 -34.02
CA GLU A 24 11.95 9.10 -33.81
C GLU A 24 11.44 7.70 -33.44
N LEU A 25 10.26 7.58 -32.83
CA LEU A 25 9.66 6.29 -32.52
C LEU A 25 9.32 5.49 -33.78
N TYR A 26 8.84 6.17 -34.85
CA TYR A 26 8.52 5.52 -36.11
C TYR A 26 9.76 5.04 -36.88
N THR A 27 10.91 5.62 -36.60
CA THR A 27 12.20 5.30 -37.23
C THR A 27 13.11 4.44 -36.35
N ALA A 28 12.66 4.06 -35.17
CA ALA A 28 13.46 3.29 -34.20
C ALA A 28 13.74 1.83 -34.61
N GLY A 29 13.12 1.35 -35.70
CA GLY A 29 13.34 0.01 -36.23
C GLY A 29 12.68 -1.13 -35.42
N TYR A 30 11.71 -0.81 -34.59
CA TYR A 30 10.91 -1.78 -33.82
C TYR A 30 9.52 -1.96 -34.46
N PRO A 31 8.91 -3.14 -34.37
CA PRO A 31 7.48 -3.31 -34.68
C PRO A 31 6.63 -2.34 -33.87
N ILE A 32 5.64 -1.72 -34.50
CA ILE A 32 4.74 -0.75 -33.86
C ILE A 32 3.30 -1.18 -34.10
N LEU A 33 2.53 -1.28 -32.99
CA LEU A 33 1.10 -1.50 -32.99
C LEU A 33 0.42 -0.22 -32.47
N ALA A 34 -0.53 0.34 -33.23
CA ALA A 34 -1.30 1.50 -32.79
C ALA A 34 -2.77 1.16 -32.63
N PHE A 35 -3.42 1.75 -31.62
CA PHE A 35 -4.87 1.71 -31.40
C PHE A 35 -5.42 3.12 -31.30
N GLU A 36 -6.42 3.44 -32.14
CA GLU A 36 -7.21 4.68 -32.13
C GLU A 36 -6.37 5.97 -32.02
N HIS A 37 -5.13 5.93 -32.48
CA HIS A 37 -4.24 7.08 -32.52
C HIS A 37 -4.26 7.67 -33.94
N ARG A 38 -5.06 8.72 -34.15
CA ARG A 38 -5.37 9.26 -35.50
C ARG A 38 -4.18 9.76 -36.27
N LEU A 39 -3.14 10.23 -35.58
CA LEU A 39 -1.90 10.73 -36.18
C LEU A 39 -0.85 9.66 -36.37
N ALA A 40 -1.10 8.40 -35.96
CA ALA A 40 -0.13 7.33 -36.09
C ALA A 40 0.28 7.10 -37.55
N GLN A 41 1.58 7.07 -37.81
CA GLN A 41 2.18 6.82 -39.13
C GLN A 41 2.36 5.33 -39.43
N VAL A 42 1.60 4.47 -38.77
CA VAL A 42 1.59 3.01 -38.87
C VAL A 42 0.16 2.50 -38.96
N ASP A 43 -0.01 1.20 -39.16
CA ASP A 43 -1.32 0.56 -39.14
C ASP A 43 -2.02 0.84 -37.82
N ASN A 44 -3.15 1.54 -37.88
CA ASN A 44 -3.89 2.00 -36.72
C ASN A 44 -5.19 1.23 -36.59
N ARG A 45 -5.26 0.40 -35.55
CA ARG A 45 -6.41 -0.49 -35.30
C ARG A 45 -7.47 0.18 -34.43
N THR A 46 -8.70 -0.22 -34.59
CA THR A 46 -9.77 0.10 -33.64
C THR A 46 -9.66 -0.81 -32.42
N TYR A 47 -10.01 -0.32 -31.26
CA TYR A 47 -10.09 -1.17 -30.06
C TYR A 47 -11.10 -2.30 -30.29
N PRO A 48 -10.73 -3.54 -30.00
CA PRO A 48 -11.65 -4.66 -30.12
C PRO A 48 -12.80 -4.56 -29.13
N ALA A 49 -13.93 -5.19 -29.49
CA ALA A 49 -15.17 -5.11 -28.72
C ALA A 49 -15.11 -5.89 -27.40
N ASN A 50 -14.14 -6.78 -27.24
CA ASN A 50 -14.00 -7.61 -26.04
C ASN A 50 -12.52 -7.88 -25.72
N GLU A 51 -12.28 -8.31 -24.47
CA GLU A 51 -10.92 -8.55 -23.95
C GLU A 51 -10.21 -9.73 -24.62
N ASP A 52 -10.94 -10.75 -25.06
CA ASP A 52 -10.32 -11.94 -25.69
C ASP A 52 -9.74 -11.57 -27.06
N GLU A 53 -10.45 -10.79 -27.86
CA GLU A 53 -9.96 -10.28 -29.13
C GLU A 53 -8.74 -9.35 -28.95
N LEU A 54 -8.75 -8.48 -27.93
CA LEU A 54 -7.59 -7.65 -27.60
C LEU A 54 -6.39 -8.51 -27.21
N LYS A 55 -6.60 -9.56 -26.43
CA LYS A 55 -5.59 -10.50 -26.01
C LYS A 55 -4.95 -11.26 -27.16
N ASP A 56 -5.77 -11.65 -28.15
CA ASP A 56 -5.28 -12.32 -29.36
C ASP A 56 -4.43 -11.35 -30.20
N ILE A 57 -4.87 -10.12 -30.42
CA ILE A 57 -4.11 -9.09 -31.14
C ILE A 57 -2.78 -8.81 -30.45
N LEU A 58 -2.80 -8.61 -29.13
CA LEU A 58 -1.58 -8.35 -28.35
C LEU A 58 -0.64 -9.56 -28.37
N SER A 59 -1.18 -10.78 -28.27
CA SER A 59 -0.38 -12.01 -28.32
C SER A 59 0.30 -12.18 -29.69
N GLU A 60 -0.40 -11.94 -30.79
CA GLU A 60 0.15 -11.98 -32.13
C GLU A 60 1.27 -10.95 -32.28
N PHE A 61 1.02 -9.71 -31.90
CA PHE A 61 2.03 -8.65 -31.98
C PHE A 61 3.27 -8.94 -31.11
N VAL A 62 3.05 -9.29 -29.85
CA VAL A 62 4.16 -9.47 -28.89
C VAL A 62 5.01 -10.70 -29.24
N PHE A 63 4.40 -11.83 -29.57
CA PHE A 63 5.15 -13.07 -29.75
C PHE A 63 5.58 -13.34 -31.19
N ASN A 64 4.75 -12.96 -32.16
CA ASN A 64 5.05 -13.28 -33.58
C ASN A 64 5.75 -12.10 -34.27
N GLU A 65 5.32 -10.85 -34.06
CA GLU A 65 5.97 -9.68 -34.68
C GLU A 65 7.18 -9.20 -33.89
N CYS A 66 7.06 -9.05 -32.56
CA CYS A 66 8.17 -8.59 -31.72
C CYS A 66 9.15 -9.71 -31.32
N HIS A 67 8.83 -10.96 -31.57
CA HIS A 67 9.63 -12.13 -31.15
C HIS A 67 10.00 -12.10 -29.67
N ALA A 68 9.05 -11.70 -28.82
CA ALA A 68 9.24 -11.71 -27.37
C ALA A 68 9.11 -13.14 -26.82
N GLU A 69 9.86 -13.44 -25.79
CA GLU A 69 9.81 -14.73 -25.11
C GLU A 69 8.90 -14.66 -23.88
N LYS A 70 8.23 -15.78 -23.55
CA LYS A 70 7.41 -15.91 -22.33
C LYS A 70 8.30 -16.21 -21.11
N ASN A 71 9.22 -15.31 -20.80
CA ASN A 71 10.19 -15.48 -19.71
C ASN A 71 9.89 -14.61 -18.48
N TRP A 72 8.85 -13.77 -18.53
CA TRP A 72 8.40 -12.96 -17.39
C TRP A 72 7.66 -13.82 -16.37
N ASN A 73 8.30 -14.08 -15.26
CA ASN A 73 7.72 -14.72 -14.07
C ASN A 73 8.50 -14.27 -12.83
N MET A 74 7.90 -14.40 -11.66
CA MET A 74 8.48 -13.86 -10.42
C MET A 74 9.80 -14.53 -10.03
N LYS A 75 10.00 -15.80 -10.34
CA LYS A 75 11.27 -16.48 -10.07
C LYS A 75 12.42 -15.88 -10.86
N ASN A 76 12.22 -15.64 -12.16
CA ASN A 76 13.22 -15.00 -13.00
C ASN A 76 13.45 -13.56 -12.58
N PHE A 77 12.35 -12.80 -12.34
CA PHE A 77 12.44 -11.44 -11.82
C PHE A 77 13.27 -11.34 -10.53
N ILE A 78 13.03 -12.23 -9.56
CA ILE A 78 13.79 -12.27 -8.30
C ILE A 78 15.27 -12.52 -8.56
N ASN A 79 15.62 -13.47 -9.44
CA ASN A 79 17.00 -13.78 -9.76
C ASN A 79 17.71 -12.58 -10.40
N ASP A 80 17.07 -11.96 -11.39
CA ASP A 80 17.59 -10.77 -12.08
C ASP A 80 17.78 -9.60 -11.10
N GLN A 81 16.78 -9.35 -10.24
CA GLN A 81 16.87 -8.29 -9.25
C GLN A 81 17.95 -8.55 -8.19
N VAL A 82 18.15 -9.80 -7.76
CA VAL A 82 19.22 -10.15 -6.84
C VAL A 82 20.60 -9.80 -7.44
N GLU A 83 20.82 -10.08 -8.73
CA GLU A 83 22.07 -9.72 -9.41
C GLU A 83 22.22 -8.19 -9.55
N ILE A 84 21.16 -7.48 -9.94
CA ILE A 84 21.15 -6.02 -10.06
C ILE A 84 21.49 -5.37 -8.72
N ILE A 85 20.82 -5.80 -7.65
CA ILE A 85 21.03 -5.26 -6.30
C ILE A 85 22.47 -5.52 -5.83
N ARG A 86 23.00 -6.73 -6.04
CA ARG A 86 24.40 -7.07 -5.66
C ARG A 86 25.41 -6.20 -6.38
N ASN A 87 25.19 -5.97 -7.68
CA ASN A 87 26.08 -5.13 -8.48
C ASN A 87 26.00 -3.64 -8.10
N GLN A 88 24.79 -3.16 -7.74
CA GLN A 88 24.57 -1.78 -7.34
C GLN A 88 25.15 -1.50 -5.94
N VAL A 89 24.86 -2.38 -4.99
CA VAL A 89 25.19 -2.18 -3.56
C VAL A 89 26.64 -2.56 -3.24
N GLY A 90 27.19 -3.59 -3.91
CA GLY A 90 28.52 -4.10 -3.62
C GLY A 90 28.67 -4.54 -2.16
N ASP A 91 29.65 -4.00 -1.45
CA ASP A 91 29.94 -4.26 -0.04
C ASP A 91 29.30 -3.26 0.93
N LYS A 92 28.49 -2.34 0.43
CA LYS A 92 27.89 -1.25 1.20
C LYS A 92 26.64 -1.70 1.96
N LYS A 93 26.19 -0.83 2.87
CA LYS A 93 24.98 -1.07 3.67
C LYS A 93 23.79 -0.34 3.12
N VAL A 94 22.63 -0.97 3.23
CA VAL A 94 21.33 -0.46 2.79
C VAL A 94 20.43 -0.25 3.99
N LEU A 95 19.76 0.89 4.07
CA LEU A 95 18.72 1.20 5.05
C LEU A 95 17.34 1.06 4.42
N LEU A 96 16.38 0.51 5.14
CA LEU A 96 14.98 0.39 4.72
C LEU A 96 14.05 0.79 5.86
N ALA A 97 13.11 1.68 5.59
CA ALA A 97 11.95 1.91 6.46
C ALA A 97 10.94 0.78 6.27
N LEU A 98 10.88 -0.14 7.22
CA LEU A 98 9.99 -1.30 7.18
C LEU A 98 8.65 -0.97 7.84
N SER A 99 7.70 -0.48 7.08
CA SER A 99 6.37 -0.08 7.59
C SER A 99 5.45 -1.24 7.95
N GLY A 100 5.81 -2.47 7.57
CA GLY A 100 4.93 -3.65 7.63
C GLY A 100 3.90 -3.71 6.50
N GLY A 101 3.89 -2.74 5.57
CA GLY A 101 3.11 -2.80 4.33
C GLY A 101 3.68 -3.84 3.36
N VAL A 102 2.86 -4.27 2.39
CA VAL A 102 3.25 -5.31 1.40
C VAL A 102 4.54 -4.92 0.68
N ASP A 103 4.63 -3.70 0.15
CA ASP A 103 5.76 -3.28 -0.69
C ASP A 103 7.07 -3.26 0.11
N SER A 104 7.09 -2.61 1.27
CA SER A 104 8.28 -2.59 2.13
C SER A 104 8.70 -3.99 2.60
N SER A 105 7.73 -4.88 2.81
CA SER A 105 8.00 -6.28 3.21
C SER A 105 8.62 -7.07 2.07
N VAL A 106 8.13 -6.90 0.83
CA VAL A 106 8.71 -7.58 -0.34
C VAL A 106 10.10 -7.04 -0.66
N VAL A 107 10.30 -5.72 -0.58
CA VAL A 107 11.65 -5.10 -0.68
C VAL A 107 12.59 -5.69 0.35
N ALA A 108 12.18 -5.77 1.62
CA ALA A 108 13.00 -6.33 2.69
C ALA A 108 13.40 -7.79 2.41
N ALA A 109 12.44 -8.64 2.04
CA ALA A 109 12.70 -10.05 1.75
C ALA A 109 13.63 -10.23 0.54
N LEU A 110 13.45 -9.41 -0.50
CA LEU A 110 14.31 -9.43 -1.69
C LEU A 110 15.73 -8.98 -1.36
N LEU A 111 15.88 -7.91 -0.58
CA LEU A 111 17.19 -7.41 -0.13
C LEU A 111 17.89 -8.39 0.83
N VAL A 112 17.17 -9.03 1.75
CA VAL A 112 17.74 -10.10 2.59
C VAL A 112 18.31 -11.21 1.71
N LYS A 113 17.58 -11.62 0.66
CA LYS A 113 18.04 -12.63 -0.30
C LYS A 113 19.26 -12.18 -1.10
N ALA A 114 19.32 -10.90 -1.47
CA ALA A 114 20.40 -10.36 -2.30
C ALA A 114 21.68 -10.09 -1.50
N ILE A 115 21.59 -9.39 -0.38
CA ILE A 115 22.70 -8.80 0.36
C ILE A 115 22.75 -9.18 1.85
N GLY A 116 21.79 -9.96 2.33
CA GLY A 116 21.78 -10.50 3.70
C GLY A 116 21.95 -9.43 4.78
N LYS A 117 22.97 -9.56 5.60
CA LYS A 117 23.25 -8.68 6.75
C LYS A 117 23.72 -7.26 6.39
N GLN A 118 23.90 -6.93 5.12
CA GLN A 118 24.14 -5.54 4.71
C GLN A 118 22.84 -4.70 4.78
N LEU A 119 21.67 -5.35 4.83
CA LEU A 119 20.38 -4.68 5.00
C LEU A 119 20.11 -4.37 6.48
N TYR A 120 19.77 -3.13 6.77
CA TYR A 120 19.26 -2.64 8.05
C TYR A 120 17.82 -2.18 7.87
N CYS A 121 16.89 -2.86 8.52
CA CYS A 121 15.47 -2.50 8.53
C CYS A 121 15.13 -1.71 9.80
N VAL A 122 14.48 -0.57 9.68
CA VAL A 122 13.93 0.18 10.83
C VAL A 122 12.42 0.05 10.82
N HIS A 123 11.85 -0.58 11.82
CA HIS A 123 10.42 -0.65 12.06
C HIS A 123 10.02 0.25 13.23
N VAL A 124 9.15 1.21 12.97
CA VAL A 124 8.65 2.16 13.98
C VAL A 124 7.23 1.78 14.36
N ASN A 125 7.04 1.32 15.60
CA ASN A 125 5.72 1.20 16.20
C ASN A 125 5.31 2.59 16.73
N HIS A 126 4.43 3.24 15.99
CA HIS A 126 3.90 4.56 16.36
C HIS A 126 2.61 4.48 17.21
N GLY A 127 2.23 3.30 17.67
CA GLY A 127 1.04 3.09 18.50
C GLY A 127 -0.31 3.13 17.74
N LEU A 128 -0.29 3.42 16.45
CA LEU A 128 -1.49 3.48 15.59
C LEU A 128 -1.59 2.27 14.65
N MET A 129 -0.81 1.22 14.92
CA MET A 129 -0.85 -0.06 14.18
C MET A 129 -2.06 -0.88 14.62
N ARG A 130 -2.49 -1.81 13.75
CA ARG A 130 -3.47 -2.83 14.11
C ARG A 130 -2.90 -3.74 15.20
N LYS A 131 -3.79 -4.48 15.87
CA LYS A 131 -3.40 -5.46 16.89
C LYS A 131 -2.49 -6.53 16.30
N GLY A 132 -1.34 -6.75 16.92
CA GLY A 132 -0.36 -7.77 16.54
C GLY A 132 0.54 -7.42 15.35
N GLU A 133 0.33 -6.30 14.68
CA GLU A 133 0.99 -5.99 13.40
C GLU A 133 2.50 -5.76 13.52
N SER A 134 2.94 -5.07 14.56
CA SER A 134 4.38 -4.86 14.81
C SER A 134 5.06 -6.15 15.26
N GLU A 135 4.38 -6.96 16.04
CA GLU A 135 4.84 -8.27 16.49
C GLU A 135 5.04 -9.22 15.30
N ASP A 136 4.11 -9.22 14.34
CA ASP A 136 4.21 -10.01 13.10
C ASP A 136 5.43 -9.58 12.26
N VAL A 137 5.71 -8.28 12.18
CA VAL A 137 6.90 -7.76 11.48
C VAL A 137 8.19 -8.26 12.15
N VAL A 138 8.26 -8.20 13.48
CA VAL A 138 9.42 -8.70 14.22
C VAL A 138 9.59 -10.20 14.01
N GLU A 139 8.51 -10.98 14.12
CA GLU A 139 8.56 -12.43 13.93
C GLU A 139 9.07 -12.82 12.55
N VAL A 140 8.55 -12.19 11.50
CA VAL A 140 8.95 -12.54 10.13
C VAL A 140 10.37 -12.07 9.82
N PHE A 141 10.70 -10.80 10.08
CA PHE A 141 11.96 -10.26 9.60
C PHE A 141 13.15 -10.54 10.53
N GLN A 142 12.94 -10.53 11.82
CA GLN A 142 14.03 -10.82 12.78
C GLN A 142 14.20 -12.31 13.00
N ASN A 143 13.12 -13.06 13.25
CA ASN A 143 13.21 -14.45 13.70
C ASN A 143 13.27 -15.44 12.53
N GLN A 144 12.46 -15.22 11.45
CA GLN A 144 12.40 -16.16 10.33
C GLN A 144 13.41 -15.81 9.22
N LEU A 145 13.57 -14.54 8.85
CA LEU A 145 14.46 -14.09 7.79
C LEU A 145 15.84 -13.64 8.27
N ASP A 146 16.07 -13.60 9.57
CA ASP A 146 17.35 -13.18 10.19
C ASP A 146 17.86 -11.82 9.67
N ALA A 147 16.95 -10.86 9.43
CA ALA A 147 17.33 -9.51 9.03
C ALA A 147 17.89 -8.70 10.21
N ASN A 148 18.74 -7.70 9.94
CA ASN A 148 19.09 -6.71 10.95
C ASN A 148 17.89 -5.77 11.15
N LEU A 149 17.04 -6.05 12.11
CA LEU A 149 15.84 -5.27 12.41
C LEU A 149 16.08 -4.39 13.65
N VAL A 150 15.95 -3.08 13.46
CA VAL A 150 15.88 -2.08 14.52
C VAL A 150 14.39 -1.82 14.80
N TYR A 151 13.88 -2.34 15.91
CA TYR A 151 12.52 -2.08 16.37
C TYR A 151 12.50 -0.86 17.29
N VAL A 152 11.67 0.13 16.97
CA VAL A 152 11.53 1.36 17.74
C VAL A 152 10.11 1.47 18.26
N ASP A 153 9.89 1.38 19.57
CA ASP A 153 8.61 1.73 20.16
C ASP A 153 8.57 3.25 20.41
N ALA A 154 7.86 3.94 19.54
CA ALA A 154 7.64 5.38 19.60
C ALA A 154 6.19 5.73 20.00
N THR A 155 5.41 4.77 20.52
CA THR A 155 3.98 4.93 20.84
C THR A 155 3.70 6.20 21.63
N GLU A 156 4.37 6.41 22.76
CA GLU A 156 4.15 7.57 23.61
C GLU A 156 4.51 8.89 22.93
N ARG A 157 5.56 8.87 22.12
CA ARG A 157 6.05 10.01 21.36
C ARG A 157 5.01 10.50 20.34
N PHE A 158 4.40 9.58 19.60
CA PHE A 158 3.34 9.91 18.64
C PHE A 158 2.05 10.32 19.31
N LEU A 159 1.58 9.56 20.31
CA LEU A 159 0.31 9.85 20.98
C LEU A 159 0.35 11.20 21.71
N THR A 160 1.47 11.56 22.33
CA THR A 160 1.63 12.88 22.96
C THR A 160 1.52 14.02 21.95
N LYS A 161 2.10 13.86 20.74
CA LYS A 161 2.01 14.90 19.69
C LYS A 161 0.64 15.00 19.04
N LEU A 162 -0.16 13.95 19.11
CA LEU A 162 -1.51 13.87 18.58
C LEU A 162 -2.58 14.28 19.63
N GLU A 163 -2.16 14.56 20.84
CA GLU A 163 -3.08 14.97 21.90
C GLU A 163 -3.86 16.24 21.50
N ASN A 164 -5.18 16.19 21.62
CA ASN A 164 -6.12 17.27 21.24
C ASN A 164 -6.10 17.67 19.74
N ILE A 165 -5.48 16.91 18.87
CA ILE A 165 -5.48 17.13 17.41
C ILE A 165 -6.68 16.39 16.81
N ALA A 166 -7.70 17.14 16.38
CA ALA A 166 -8.93 16.60 15.81
C ALA A 166 -8.95 16.65 14.27
N ASP A 167 -8.25 17.61 13.68
CA ASP A 167 -8.21 17.80 12.22
C ASP A 167 -7.44 16.67 11.53
N PRO A 168 -8.06 15.95 10.55
CA PRO A 168 -7.44 14.79 9.90
C PRO A 168 -6.15 15.12 9.16
N GLU A 169 -6.07 16.29 8.52
CA GLU A 169 -4.87 16.70 7.81
C GLU A 169 -3.71 17.03 8.74
N GLN A 170 -4.01 17.63 9.90
CA GLN A 170 -2.99 17.85 10.93
C GLN A 170 -2.50 16.53 11.51
N LYS A 171 -3.39 15.55 11.77
CA LYS A 171 -2.98 14.21 12.19
C LYS A 171 -1.99 13.60 11.20
N ARG A 172 -2.33 13.59 9.88
CA ARG A 172 -1.46 13.05 8.82
C ARG A 172 -0.10 13.73 8.79
N LYS A 173 -0.06 15.05 8.85
CA LYS A 173 1.19 15.84 8.86
C LYS A 173 2.05 15.55 10.07
N ILE A 174 1.46 15.48 11.27
CA ILE A 174 2.19 15.18 12.51
C ILE A 174 2.76 13.77 12.45
N ILE A 175 1.95 12.77 12.07
CA ILE A 175 2.37 11.37 11.97
C ILE A 175 3.52 11.24 10.97
N GLY A 176 3.37 11.80 9.77
CA GLY A 176 4.40 11.74 8.73
C GLY A 176 5.70 12.42 9.16
N ALA A 177 5.61 13.65 9.68
CA ALA A 177 6.78 14.38 10.12
C ALA A 177 7.51 13.70 11.29
N GLU A 178 6.76 13.10 12.22
CA GLU A 178 7.36 12.42 13.36
C GLU A 178 7.99 11.08 12.96
N PHE A 179 7.38 10.37 12.02
CA PHE A 179 7.95 9.15 11.46
C PHE A 179 9.33 9.43 10.84
N ILE A 180 9.44 10.49 10.04
CA ILE A 180 10.70 10.92 9.41
C ILE A 180 11.76 11.20 10.49
N ARG A 181 11.40 11.94 11.57
CA ARG A 181 12.33 12.26 12.65
C ARG A 181 12.83 11.01 13.38
N VAL A 182 11.95 10.09 13.72
CA VAL A 182 12.33 8.84 14.37
C VAL A 182 13.25 8.02 13.45
N PHE A 183 12.90 7.93 12.17
CA PHE A 183 13.70 7.22 11.19
C PHE A 183 15.09 7.85 11.01
N GLU A 184 15.17 9.17 10.93
CA GLU A 184 16.44 9.92 10.87
C GLU A 184 17.30 9.67 12.11
N GLU A 185 16.72 9.73 13.32
CA GLU A 185 17.44 9.47 14.56
C GLU A 185 18.03 8.07 14.58
N GLU A 186 17.32 7.07 14.07
CA GLU A 186 17.84 5.71 13.96
C GLU A 186 18.89 5.56 12.86
N ALA A 187 18.67 6.19 11.71
CA ALA A 187 19.63 6.20 10.60
C ALA A 187 21.00 6.76 11.03
N ARG A 188 21.01 7.84 11.84
CA ARG A 188 22.23 8.46 12.35
C ARG A 188 23.02 7.61 13.35
N LYS A 189 22.40 6.58 13.95
CA LYS A 189 23.07 5.62 14.83
C LYS A 189 23.79 4.50 14.07
N LEU A 190 23.50 4.38 12.78
CA LEU A 190 24.01 3.31 11.94
C LEU A 190 25.15 3.82 11.06
N ASP A 191 26.36 3.37 11.31
CA ASP A 191 27.54 3.77 10.54
C ASP A 191 27.61 3.07 9.17
N GLY A 192 28.04 3.82 8.16
CA GLY A 192 28.37 3.29 6.83
C GLY A 192 27.15 2.92 5.98
N ILE A 193 26.02 3.54 6.21
CA ILE A 193 24.85 3.44 5.32
C ILE A 193 25.07 4.37 4.13
N GLU A 194 25.03 3.83 2.91
CA GLU A 194 25.16 4.59 1.67
C GLU A 194 23.90 4.53 0.80
N PHE A 195 23.04 3.53 1.01
CA PHE A 195 21.83 3.32 0.22
C PHE A 195 20.57 3.37 1.08
N LEU A 196 19.50 3.92 0.48
CA LEU A 196 18.13 3.87 1.01
C LEU A 196 17.25 3.04 0.07
N ALA A 197 16.65 1.98 0.59
CA ALA A 197 15.71 1.18 -0.18
C ALA A 197 14.28 1.71 -0.07
N GLN A 198 13.55 1.66 -1.17
CA GLN A 198 12.17 2.12 -1.27
C GLN A 198 11.29 1.12 -2.01
N GLY A 199 10.02 1.06 -1.63
CA GLY A 199 9.00 0.20 -2.22
C GLY A 199 8.23 0.87 -3.36
N THR A 200 8.88 1.72 -4.17
CA THR A 200 8.29 2.30 -5.36
C THR A 200 7.86 1.21 -6.33
N ILE A 201 6.62 1.26 -6.81
CA ILE A 201 6.05 0.32 -7.79
C ILE A 201 5.70 1.04 -9.08
N TYR A 202 5.41 0.29 -10.15
CA TYR A 202 5.18 0.87 -11.48
C TYR A 202 4.02 1.89 -11.55
N PRO A 203 2.86 1.69 -10.89
CA PRO A 203 1.82 2.72 -10.82
C PRO A 203 2.29 4.05 -10.24
N ASP A 204 3.16 4.05 -9.22
CA ASP A 204 3.69 5.28 -8.62
C ASP A 204 4.48 6.11 -9.65
N ILE A 205 5.16 5.43 -10.59
CA ILE A 205 5.93 6.09 -11.66
C ILE A 205 4.99 6.70 -12.70
N ILE A 206 3.91 5.98 -13.08
CA ILE A 206 2.94 6.46 -14.07
C ILE A 206 2.20 7.69 -13.54
N GLU A 207 1.69 7.63 -12.32
CA GLU A 207 0.96 8.73 -11.68
C GLU A 207 1.82 9.99 -11.54
N SER A 208 3.13 9.79 -11.40
CA SER A 208 4.12 10.84 -11.25
C SER A 208 4.59 11.49 -12.55
N GLY A 209 4.37 10.83 -13.65
CA GLY A 209 5.16 10.92 -14.88
C GLY A 209 4.80 12.02 -15.87
N THR A 210 4.01 13.07 -15.58
CA THR A 210 3.68 14.03 -16.63
C THR A 210 4.12 15.47 -16.42
N LYS A 211 4.45 15.93 -15.23
CA LYS A 211 5.08 17.28 -15.05
C LYS A 211 5.97 17.43 -13.80
N THR A 212 6.14 16.43 -13.00
CA THR A 212 6.73 16.57 -11.67
C THR A 212 7.61 15.38 -11.21
N ALA A 213 8.50 14.90 -12.05
CA ALA A 213 9.57 13.97 -11.59
C ALA A 213 10.35 14.53 -10.36
N LYS A 214 10.26 15.85 -10.11
CA LYS A 214 10.70 16.48 -8.86
C LYS A 214 9.68 16.43 -7.72
N MET A 215 8.37 16.28 -8.00
CA MET A 215 7.31 16.25 -6.95
C MET A 215 7.02 14.85 -6.42
N VAL A 216 7.22 13.82 -7.23
CA VAL A 216 7.11 12.40 -6.78
C VAL A 216 8.21 12.04 -5.81
N LYS A 217 9.38 12.63 -5.95
CA LYS A 217 10.41 12.55 -4.89
C LYS A 217 9.96 13.06 -3.53
N SER A 218 8.82 13.75 -3.40
CA SER A 218 8.39 14.35 -2.14
C SER A 218 7.26 13.63 -1.39
N HIS A 219 6.50 12.73 -2.01
CA HIS A 219 5.32 12.12 -1.37
C HIS A 219 5.44 10.62 -1.06
N HIS A 220 6.27 9.87 -1.78
CA HIS A 220 6.55 8.46 -1.51
C HIS A 220 7.99 8.23 -1.00
N ASN A 221 8.81 9.24 -1.05
CA ASN A 221 10.11 9.22 -0.42
C ASN A 221 9.98 9.49 1.08
N VAL A 222 10.90 8.94 1.85
CA VAL A 222 11.38 9.53 3.08
C VAL A 222 12.01 10.90 2.71
N GLY A 223 11.31 11.69 1.93
CA GLY A 223 11.68 12.98 1.33
C GLY A 223 11.53 14.16 2.28
N GLY A 224 11.83 13.92 3.54
CA GLY A 224 12.04 14.90 4.57
C GLY A 224 13.33 14.63 5.32
N LEU A 225 14.15 13.68 4.83
CA LEU A 225 15.48 13.50 5.40
C LEU A 225 16.33 14.76 5.14
N PRO A 226 17.11 15.21 6.12
CA PRO A 226 18.00 16.35 5.99
C PRO A 226 18.98 16.20 4.81
N GLU A 227 19.39 17.33 4.24
CA GLU A 227 20.30 17.34 3.09
C GLU A 227 21.68 16.73 3.38
N ASP A 228 22.05 16.59 4.65
CA ASP A 228 23.28 15.95 5.10
C ASP A 228 23.21 14.40 5.12
N LEU A 229 22.02 13.82 5.05
CA LEU A 229 21.78 12.38 4.84
C LEU A 229 21.55 12.11 3.35
N GLN A 230 22.64 12.01 2.60
CA GLN A 230 22.59 11.69 1.16
C GLN A 230 22.72 10.19 0.97
N PHE A 231 21.67 9.55 0.50
CA PHE A 231 21.66 8.13 0.15
C PHE A 231 21.42 7.96 -1.36
N GLU A 232 22.06 6.96 -1.93
CA GLU A 232 21.65 6.45 -3.23
C GLU A 232 20.41 5.55 -3.07
N LEU A 233 19.49 5.58 -4.06
CA LEU A 233 18.23 4.84 -3.97
C LEU A 233 18.38 3.44 -4.54
N VAL A 234 17.75 2.48 -3.85
CA VAL A 234 17.52 1.10 -4.33
C VAL A 234 16.02 0.86 -4.39
N GLU A 235 15.47 0.77 -5.61
CA GLU A 235 14.04 0.65 -5.87
C GLU A 235 13.74 -0.64 -6.65
N PRO A 236 13.81 -1.81 -6.02
CA PRO A 236 13.80 -3.08 -6.75
C PRO A 236 12.45 -3.48 -7.33
N LEU A 237 11.35 -2.82 -6.94
CA LEU A 237 9.99 -3.17 -7.37
C LEU A 237 9.42 -2.21 -8.43
N PHE A 238 10.20 -1.25 -8.92
CA PHE A 238 9.72 -0.16 -9.78
C PHE A 238 9.10 -0.61 -11.12
N GLN A 239 9.32 -1.86 -11.52
CA GLN A 239 8.76 -2.46 -12.74
C GLN A 239 7.48 -3.28 -12.49
N LEU A 240 7.10 -3.50 -11.23
CA LEU A 240 6.00 -4.38 -10.87
C LEU A 240 4.70 -3.62 -10.64
N PHE A 241 3.60 -4.21 -11.07
CA PHE A 241 2.27 -3.88 -10.59
C PHE A 241 2.00 -4.51 -9.23
N LYS A 242 0.94 -4.05 -8.54
CA LYS A 242 0.63 -4.47 -7.17
C LYS A 242 0.37 -5.97 -7.01
N ASP A 243 -0.26 -6.59 -7.98
CA ASP A 243 -0.49 -8.03 -8.03
C ASP A 243 0.81 -8.82 -8.23
N GLU A 244 1.72 -8.31 -9.06
CA GLU A 244 3.05 -8.89 -9.26
C GLU A 244 3.93 -8.74 -8.00
N VAL A 245 3.85 -7.62 -7.29
CA VAL A 245 4.51 -7.46 -5.98
C VAL A 245 4.04 -8.53 -4.99
N ARG A 246 2.74 -8.80 -4.95
CA ARG A 246 2.19 -9.87 -4.10
C ARG A 246 2.70 -11.25 -4.53
N ALA A 247 2.67 -11.54 -5.83
CA ALA A 247 3.20 -12.79 -6.35
C ALA A 247 4.70 -12.96 -6.04
N CYS A 248 5.48 -11.87 -6.15
CA CYS A 248 6.89 -11.83 -5.76
C CYS A 248 7.08 -12.13 -4.26
N GLY A 249 6.25 -11.54 -3.40
CA GLY A 249 6.28 -11.79 -1.96
C GLY A 249 6.04 -13.26 -1.60
N VAL A 250 5.08 -13.91 -2.26
CA VAL A 250 4.82 -15.35 -2.08
C VAL A 250 6.02 -16.19 -2.54
N GLU A 251 6.60 -15.88 -3.70
CA GLU A 251 7.77 -16.58 -4.23
C GLU A 251 9.01 -16.40 -3.34
N LEU A 252 9.12 -15.28 -2.63
CA LEU A 252 10.15 -15.02 -1.62
C LEU A 252 9.90 -15.72 -0.28
N GLY A 253 8.75 -16.38 -0.10
CA GLY A 253 8.37 -17.12 1.10
C GLY A 253 7.78 -16.28 2.23
N LEU A 254 7.32 -15.06 1.95
CA LEU A 254 6.59 -14.27 2.95
C LEU A 254 5.23 -14.92 3.28
N PRO A 255 4.75 -14.80 4.52
CA PRO A 255 3.44 -15.32 4.91
C PRO A 255 2.32 -14.73 4.02
N TYR A 256 1.36 -15.60 3.64
CA TYR A 256 0.25 -15.22 2.77
C TYR A 256 -0.54 -14.03 3.35
N GLU A 257 -0.81 -14.05 4.65
CA GLU A 257 -1.55 -13.01 5.37
C GLU A 257 -0.83 -11.65 5.35
N MET A 258 0.49 -11.64 5.28
CA MET A 258 1.29 -10.42 5.14
C MET A 258 1.23 -9.87 3.71
N VAL A 259 1.29 -10.75 2.71
CA VAL A 259 1.32 -10.38 1.29
C VAL A 259 -0.07 -9.96 0.78
N TYR A 260 -1.12 -10.68 1.18
CA TYR A 260 -2.50 -10.44 0.73
C TYR A 260 -3.34 -9.62 1.72
N ARG A 261 -2.67 -8.95 2.67
CA ARG A 261 -3.37 -8.06 3.59
C ARG A 261 -4.14 -6.96 2.84
N GLN A 262 -5.29 -6.59 3.39
CA GLN A 262 -6.07 -5.47 2.87
C GLN A 262 -5.30 -4.14 3.02
N PRO A 263 -5.62 -3.11 2.20
CA PRO A 263 -5.02 -1.79 2.33
C PRO A 263 -5.13 -1.24 3.76
N PHE A 264 -4.10 -0.52 4.19
CA PHE A 264 -4.08 0.15 5.47
C PHE A 264 -3.51 1.56 5.28
N PRO A 265 -4.17 2.59 5.78
CA PRO A 265 -3.73 3.97 5.55
C PRO A 265 -2.41 4.27 6.26
N GLY A 266 -1.59 5.14 5.66
CA GLY A 266 -0.31 5.55 6.25
C GLY A 266 -0.42 6.07 7.69
N PRO A 267 -1.43 6.89 8.07
CA PRO A 267 -1.66 7.30 9.45
C PRO A 267 -2.16 6.20 10.39
N GLY A 268 -2.36 4.99 9.90
CA GLY A 268 -2.83 3.86 10.68
C GLY A 268 -4.24 4.06 11.25
N LEU A 269 -4.46 3.57 12.46
CA LEU A 269 -5.73 3.72 13.16
C LEU A 269 -6.04 5.19 13.56
N GLY A 270 -5.10 6.11 13.36
CA GLY A 270 -5.30 7.53 13.67
C GLY A 270 -6.43 8.19 12.90
N VAL A 271 -6.71 7.72 11.66
CA VAL A 271 -7.83 8.21 10.82
C VAL A 271 -9.10 7.36 10.96
N ARG A 272 -9.08 6.36 11.85
CA ARG A 272 -10.23 5.53 12.22
C ARG A 272 -10.71 5.78 13.66
N CYS A 273 -9.89 6.46 14.46
CA CYS A 273 -10.26 7.09 15.71
C CYS A 273 -10.60 8.57 15.41
N LEU A 274 -11.90 8.86 15.12
CA LEU A 274 -12.32 10.16 14.59
C LEU A 274 -12.15 11.26 15.64
N GLY A 275 -11.89 12.48 15.17
CA GLY A 275 -11.60 13.60 16.05
C GLY A 275 -10.27 13.41 16.81
N ALA A 276 -10.10 14.08 17.96
CA ALA A 276 -8.88 13.96 18.74
C ALA A 276 -8.69 12.54 19.27
N ILE A 277 -7.52 11.96 19.09
CA ILE A 277 -7.23 10.57 19.50
C ILE A 277 -7.18 10.49 21.03
N THR A 278 -7.95 9.56 21.59
CA THR A 278 -7.87 9.17 23.01
C THR A 278 -7.51 7.68 23.12
N ARG A 279 -6.83 7.29 24.20
CA ARG A 279 -6.33 5.92 24.37
C ARG A 279 -7.46 4.89 24.41
N ASP A 280 -8.57 5.22 25.10
CA ASP A 280 -9.74 4.35 25.19
C ASP A 280 -10.42 4.13 23.83
N ARG A 281 -10.56 5.18 23.00
CA ARG A 281 -11.12 5.06 21.66
C ARG A 281 -10.15 4.37 20.68
N LEU A 282 -8.87 4.66 20.77
CA LEU A 282 -7.87 3.99 19.95
C LEU A 282 -7.84 2.49 20.23
N GLU A 283 -7.94 2.11 21.50
CA GLU A 283 -8.03 0.70 21.88
C GLU A 283 -9.34 0.06 21.40
N ALA A 284 -10.47 0.79 21.50
CA ALA A 284 -11.74 0.33 20.97
C ALA A 284 -11.70 0.10 19.45
N VAL A 285 -11.03 0.98 18.67
CA VAL A 285 -10.78 0.76 17.24
C VAL A 285 -9.94 -0.49 17.03
N ARG A 286 -8.84 -0.63 17.76
CA ARG A 286 -7.88 -1.74 17.61
C ARG A 286 -8.51 -3.10 17.87
N GLU A 287 -9.24 -3.21 18.98
CA GLU A 287 -9.90 -4.46 19.37
C GLU A 287 -11.10 -4.79 18.47
N SER A 288 -11.94 -3.81 18.14
CA SER A 288 -13.07 -4.03 17.24
C SER A 288 -12.63 -4.40 15.81
N ASP A 289 -11.55 -3.79 15.30
CA ASP A 289 -10.96 -4.13 14.01
C ASP A 289 -10.40 -5.57 14.02
N ALA A 290 -9.75 -5.98 15.10
CA ALA A 290 -9.26 -7.35 15.26
C ALA A 290 -10.39 -8.38 15.25
N ILE A 291 -11.51 -8.11 15.93
CA ILE A 291 -12.70 -8.97 15.94
C ILE A 291 -13.31 -9.04 14.53
N LEU A 292 -13.45 -7.89 13.85
CA LEU A 292 -13.98 -7.84 12.49
C LEU A 292 -13.13 -8.69 11.53
N ARG A 293 -11.82 -8.53 11.56
CA ARG A 293 -10.89 -9.31 10.72
C ARG A 293 -10.97 -10.81 11.01
N ASP A 294 -11.03 -11.20 12.26
CA ASP A 294 -11.15 -12.59 12.67
C ASP A 294 -12.44 -13.25 12.14
N GLU A 295 -13.58 -12.58 12.28
CA GLU A 295 -14.86 -13.11 11.80
C GLU A 295 -14.97 -13.10 10.27
N PHE A 296 -14.38 -12.12 9.59
CA PHE A 296 -14.27 -12.08 8.12
C PHE A 296 -13.42 -13.25 7.59
N ALA A 297 -12.29 -13.53 8.23
CA ALA A 297 -11.43 -14.65 7.86
C ALA A 297 -12.18 -16.01 8.05
N LYS A 298 -12.88 -16.19 9.18
CA LYS A 298 -13.70 -17.40 9.43
C LYS A 298 -14.83 -17.58 8.42
N ALA A 299 -15.37 -16.47 7.91
CA ALA A 299 -16.43 -16.47 6.90
C ALA A 299 -15.90 -16.52 5.46
N GLY A 300 -14.57 -16.46 5.23
CA GLY A 300 -13.94 -16.39 3.91
C GLY A 300 -14.22 -15.09 3.18
N LEU A 301 -14.57 -14.01 3.90
CA LEU A 301 -14.83 -12.69 3.37
C LEU A 301 -13.53 -11.87 3.20
N ASP A 302 -12.48 -12.22 3.93
CA ASP A 302 -11.16 -11.62 3.85
C ASP A 302 -10.53 -11.69 2.44
N LYS A 303 -10.95 -12.68 1.63
CA LYS A 303 -10.51 -12.88 0.23
C LYS A 303 -11.47 -12.29 -0.80
N LYS A 304 -12.64 -11.81 -0.38
CA LYS A 304 -13.71 -11.30 -1.27
C LYS A 304 -13.91 -9.80 -1.14
N VAL A 305 -13.73 -9.26 0.07
CA VAL A 305 -13.95 -7.84 0.36
C VAL A 305 -12.63 -7.10 0.25
N TRP A 306 -12.60 -6.08 -0.60
CA TRP A 306 -11.38 -5.35 -0.91
C TRP A 306 -10.79 -4.63 0.31
N GLN A 307 -11.65 -3.93 1.10
CA GLN A 307 -11.26 -3.29 2.36
C GLN A 307 -12.41 -3.29 3.35
N TYR A 308 -12.11 -3.60 4.60
CA TYR A 308 -13.07 -3.61 5.71
C TYR A 308 -12.35 -3.24 7.00
N PHE A 309 -13.03 -2.47 7.84
CA PHE A 309 -12.45 -1.93 9.07
C PHE A 309 -13.53 -1.41 10.00
N THR A 310 -13.12 -1.06 11.22
CA THR A 310 -13.97 -0.35 12.18
C THR A 310 -13.50 1.07 12.40
N VAL A 311 -14.47 1.94 12.74
CA VAL A 311 -14.25 3.35 13.07
C VAL A 311 -14.92 3.64 14.40
N VAL A 312 -14.29 4.43 15.27
CA VAL A 312 -14.88 4.91 16.52
C VAL A 312 -14.93 6.43 16.50
N PRO A 313 -16.15 7.02 16.50
CA PRO A 313 -16.33 8.47 16.51
C PRO A 313 -16.07 9.08 17.91
N ASP A 314 -15.99 10.40 17.98
CA ASP A 314 -15.72 11.15 19.19
C ASP A 314 -16.95 11.47 20.04
N PHE A 315 -18.11 10.90 19.69
CA PHE A 315 -19.33 11.03 20.46
C PHE A 315 -19.74 9.71 21.12
N LYS A 316 -20.49 9.81 22.20
CA LYS A 316 -21.01 8.68 22.96
C LYS A 316 -22.50 8.50 22.76
N SER A 317 -22.98 7.28 22.93
CA SER A 317 -24.39 6.89 22.88
C SER A 317 -24.84 6.31 24.22
N VAL A 318 -26.13 6.43 24.49
CA VAL A 318 -26.76 5.79 25.66
C VAL A 318 -27.00 4.31 25.37
N GLY A 319 -26.66 3.46 26.32
CA GLY A 319 -26.92 2.03 26.30
C GLY A 319 -27.28 1.49 27.68
N VAL A 320 -27.44 0.19 27.77
CA VAL A 320 -27.60 -0.54 29.03
C VAL A 320 -26.55 -1.67 29.06
N LYS A 321 -25.70 -1.67 30.08
CA LYS A 321 -24.70 -2.71 30.31
C LYS A 321 -24.76 -3.16 31.77
N ASN A 322 -24.81 -4.45 32.02
CA ASN A 322 -24.92 -5.02 33.38
C ASN A 322 -26.09 -4.44 34.18
N ASN A 323 -27.26 -4.32 33.57
CA ASN A 323 -28.48 -3.75 34.14
C ASN A 323 -28.37 -2.28 34.62
N ALA A 324 -27.32 -1.56 34.18
CA ALA A 324 -27.14 -0.14 34.47
C ALA A 324 -27.04 0.65 33.16
N ARG A 325 -27.47 1.93 33.24
CA ARG A 325 -27.31 2.85 32.11
C ARG A 325 -25.83 3.06 31.83
N SER A 326 -25.42 2.86 30.58
CA SER A 326 -24.06 3.14 30.08
C SER A 326 -24.06 4.35 29.14
N TYR A 327 -22.92 5.03 29.04
CA TYR A 327 -22.67 6.12 28.10
C TYR A 327 -21.32 5.91 27.49
N ASP A 328 -21.32 5.17 26.36
CA ASP A 328 -20.14 4.61 25.75
C ASP A 328 -20.12 4.92 24.23
N TYR A 329 -19.06 4.54 23.54
CA TYR A 329 -18.86 4.82 22.11
C TYR A 329 -19.63 3.84 21.22
N PRO A 330 -20.15 4.29 20.07
CA PRO A 330 -20.52 3.38 18.99
C PRO A 330 -19.27 2.96 18.20
N VAL A 331 -19.30 1.76 17.65
CA VAL A 331 -18.37 1.25 16.63
C VAL A 331 -19.11 1.25 15.29
N ILE A 332 -18.48 1.76 14.26
CA ILE A 332 -19.02 1.76 12.90
C ILE A 332 -18.21 0.76 12.09
N ILE A 333 -18.85 -0.24 11.51
CA ILE A 333 -18.26 -1.20 10.57
C ILE A 333 -18.38 -0.62 9.17
N ARG A 334 -17.31 -0.67 8.40
CA ARG A 334 -17.29 -0.34 6.98
C ARG A 334 -16.65 -1.48 6.21
N ALA A 335 -17.30 -1.90 5.10
CA ALA A 335 -16.79 -2.90 4.18
C ALA A 335 -17.14 -2.49 2.75
N VAL A 336 -16.12 -2.40 1.88
CA VAL A 336 -16.24 -1.86 0.53
C VAL A 336 -15.48 -2.70 -0.49
N ASN A 337 -16.00 -2.68 -1.73
CA ASN A 337 -15.35 -3.22 -2.90
C ASN A 337 -15.10 -2.12 -3.92
N THR A 338 -13.95 -2.19 -4.58
CA THR A 338 -13.55 -1.27 -5.63
C THR A 338 -12.56 -1.94 -6.58
N VAL A 339 -12.46 -1.41 -7.80
CA VAL A 339 -11.46 -1.83 -8.80
C VAL A 339 -10.28 -0.86 -8.81
N ASP A 340 -10.56 0.43 -8.76
CA ASP A 340 -9.60 1.52 -8.99
C ASP A 340 -9.50 2.54 -7.84
N ALA A 341 -10.21 2.30 -6.75
CA ALA A 341 -10.38 3.22 -5.62
C ALA A 341 -11.05 4.57 -5.97
N MET A 342 -11.40 4.84 -7.23
CA MET A 342 -12.11 6.06 -7.65
C MET A 342 -13.58 5.97 -7.29
N THR A 343 -14.18 4.81 -7.49
CA THR A 343 -15.53 4.46 -7.05
C THR A 343 -15.49 3.26 -6.11
N ALA A 344 -16.43 3.18 -5.17
CA ALA A 344 -16.54 2.01 -4.29
C ALA A 344 -18.00 1.71 -3.96
N THR A 345 -18.32 0.42 -3.97
CA THR A 345 -19.61 -0.10 -3.52
C THR A 345 -19.48 -0.68 -2.13
N ILE A 346 -20.57 -0.67 -1.37
CA ILE A 346 -20.61 -1.37 -0.10
C ILE A 346 -20.74 -2.88 -0.31
N GLU A 347 -20.13 -3.66 0.56
CA GLU A 347 -20.35 -5.10 0.60
C GLU A 347 -21.64 -5.43 1.36
N GLN A 348 -22.43 -6.36 0.85
CA GLN A 348 -23.62 -6.85 1.53
C GLN A 348 -23.25 -8.06 2.40
N ILE A 349 -22.91 -7.79 3.65
CA ILE A 349 -22.54 -8.83 4.61
C ILE A 349 -23.80 -9.55 5.10
N ASP A 350 -23.75 -10.86 5.11
CA ASP A 350 -24.84 -11.71 5.66
C ASP A 350 -25.14 -11.33 7.12
N TRP A 351 -26.43 -11.17 7.40
CA TRP A 351 -26.91 -10.74 8.70
C TRP A 351 -26.40 -11.58 9.88
N PRO A 352 -26.35 -12.92 9.80
CA PRO A 352 -25.78 -13.74 10.89
C PRO A 352 -24.31 -13.39 11.19
N ILE A 353 -23.51 -13.06 10.18
CA ILE A 353 -22.11 -12.66 10.36
C ILE A 353 -22.03 -11.30 11.07
N LEU A 354 -22.81 -10.31 10.62
CA LEU A 354 -22.89 -8.99 11.27
C LEU A 354 -23.33 -9.09 12.71
N MET A 355 -24.33 -9.94 13.02
CA MET A 355 -24.79 -10.18 14.39
C MET A 355 -23.68 -10.80 15.25
N LYS A 356 -22.96 -11.76 14.74
CA LYS A 356 -21.85 -12.40 15.47
C LYS A 356 -20.73 -11.41 15.77
N ILE A 357 -20.35 -10.57 14.80
CA ILE A 357 -19.37 -9.49 14.99
C ILE A 357 -19.87 -8.51 16.06
N THR A 358 -21.14 -8.12 15.96
CA THR A 358 -21.77 -7.20 16.92
C THR A 358 -21.74 -7.74 18.33
N ASP A 359 -22.15 -9.00 18.52
CA ASP A 359 -22.18 -9.65 19.84
C ASP A 359 -20.77 -9.71 20.45
N ARG A 360 -19.77 -10.05 19.64
CA ARG A 360 -18.38 -10.08 20.09
C ARG A 360 -17.87 -8.69 20.46
N ILE A 361 -18.09 -7.69 19.61
CA ILE A 361 -17.64 -6.30 19.89
C ILE A 361 -18.27 -5.79 21.20
N LEU A 362 -19.57 -6.00 21.38
CA LEU A 362 -20.27 -5.54 22.59
C LEU A 362 -19.83 -6.27 23.86
N ALA A 363 -19.42 -7.55 23.75
CA ALA A 363 -18.97 -8.36 24.87
C ALA A 363 -17.48 -8.15 25.21
N GLU A 364 -16.62 -8.06 24.19
CA GLU A 364 -15.17 -8.14 24.34
C GLU A 364 -14.51 -6.73 24.38
N VAL A 365 -15.12 -5.70 23.73
CA VAL A 365 -14.51 -4.36 23.63
C VAL A 365 -15.01 -3.45 24.77
N PRO A 366 -14.12 -2.95 25.65
CA PRO A 366 -14.49 -1.99 26.66
C PRO A 366 -15.02 -0.67 26.08
N HIS A 367 -15.88 0.02 26.84
CA HIS A 367 -16.40 1.35 26.46
C HIS A 367 -17.15 1.41 25.12
N VAL A 368 -17.69 0.27 24.66
CA VAL A 368 -18.53 0.18 23.47
C VAL A 368 -19.92 -0.36 23.85
N ASN A 369 -20.98 0.31 23.35
CA ASN A 369 -22.36 -0.10 23.62
C ASN A 369 -23.25 -0.15 22.37
N ARG A 370 -22.69 0.11 21.18
CA ARG A 370 -23.44 0.13 19.92
C ARG A 370 -22.54 -0.24 18.76
N VAL A 371 -23.10 -0.98 17.80
CA VAL A 371 -22.45 -1.27 16.51
C VAL A 371 -23.38 -0.78 15.39
N CYS A 372 -22.82 -0.07 14.42
CA CYS A 372 -23.48 0.42 13.22
C CYS A 372 -22.78 -0.12 11.97
N TYR A 373 -23.47 -0.16 10.85
CA TYR A 373 -22.90 -0.49 9.55
C TYR A 373 -23.03 0.72 8.60
N ASP A 374 -21.92 1.17 8.01
CA ASP A 374 -21.92 2.28 7.05
C ASP A 374 -22.25 1.77 5.64
N MET A 375 -23.39 2.19 5.11
CA MET A 375 -23.92 1.79 3.79
C MET A 375 -23.63 2.83 2.69
N SER A 376 -22.75 3.79 2.92
CA SER A 376 -22.49 4.88 1.98
C SER A 376 -21.49 4.47 0.91
N PRO A 377 -21.83 4.53 -0.41
CA PRO A 377 -20.87 4.26 -1.49
C PRO A 377 -19.93 5.45 -1.71
N LYS A 378 -18.87 5.23 -2.48
CA LYS A 378 -18.06 6.31 -3.06
C LYS A 378 -18.39 6.45 -4.55
N PRO A 379 -18.78 7.63 -5.05
CA PRO A 379 -19.27 8.75 -4.27
C PRO A 379 -20.67 8.42 -3.66
N CYS A 380 -21.22 9.14 -2.66
CA CYS A 380 -20.86 10.44 -2.08
C CYS A 380 -19.85 10.37 -0.92
N ALA A 381 -19.72 9.24 -0.23
CA ALA A 381 -18.71 9.08 0.81
C ALA A 381 -17.31 8.86 0.23
N THR A 382 -16.30 8.84 1.09
CA THR A 382 -14.94 8.37 0.81
C THR A 382 -14.77 6.92 1.28
N ILE A 383 -13.65 6.26 1.02
CA ILE A 383 -13.36 4.93 1.56
C ILE A 383 -13.09 5.05 3.06
N GLU A 384 -12.05 5.79 3.45
CA GLU A 384 -11.80 6.13 4.86
C GLU A 384 -12.72 7.28 5.31
N TRP A 385 -12.95 7.39 6.59
CA TRP A 385 -13.81 8.44 7.19
C TRP A 385 -13.06 9.76 7.40
N GLU A 386 -11.76 9.71 7.64
CA GLU A 386 -10.86 10.86 7.76
C GLU A 386 -9.68 10.80 6.79
#